data_ec1ee8bcfb2b77816cf73c35b5814261
#
_entry.id   ec1ee8bcfb2b77816cf73c35b5814261
#
_cell.length_a   1.000
_cell.length_b   1.000
_cell.length_c   1.000
_cell.angle_alpha   90.00
_cell.angle_beta   90.00
_cell.angle_gamma   90.00
#
_symmetry.space_group_name_H-M   'P 1'
#
loop_
_entity.id
_entity.type
_entity.pdbx_description
1 polymer ?
#
loop_
_entity_poly.entity_id
_entity_poly.type
_entity_poly.pdbx_seq_one_letter_code
_entity_poly.pdbx_strand_id
1 'polypeptide(L)'
;MQYNRYYGEFGGQYVSESLMNTLNELEKAFDEAIKDPQFIKEYMYYLKEYVGRETPLYYAERISEKYGAKIYLKREDLNHTGAHKINNVIGQILLAKRMGKTKVIAETGAGQHGVATATGAALFGMECTVYMGAEDIERQSLNVFRMEMLGAKVQAVTTGSATLKDATNEAIRTWAERAEDTFYIIGSAVGPHPYPKMVKEFQRIISTEARRQILEKEGRLPDAVVACVGGGSNSIGMFADFIDDKDVKLIGVEAGGLGIDTGKHASAMALGEPGVLHGMKSYLLQDEAGNIKLAHSISAGLDYPGVGPEHAYLRDSGRAEYVSITDAECMDALMELCRMEGIIPAIESAHALAHVFKMAQGEYKGKLIVMCLSGRGDKDVHTVKKYLNGEETNK
;
A
#
# COMPACT_ATOMS: atom_id res chain seq x y z
N MET A 1 -16.15 18.33 -19.13
CA MET A 1 -16.46 17.44 -17.97
C MET A 1 -15.66 17.94 -16.79
N GLN A 2 -16.32 18.27 -15.69
CA GLN A 2 -15.62 18.65 -14.46
C GLN A 2 -15.10 17.35 -13.85
N TYR A 3 -13.79 17.09 -13.93
CA TYR A 3 -13.18 15.92 -13.34
C TYR A 3 -13.33 16.01 -11.83
N ASN A 4 -13.91 15.00 -11.21
CA ASN A 4 -14.01 14.95 -9.76
C ASN A 4 -12.64 14.57 -9.20
N ARG A 5 -11.82 15.58 -8.86
CA ARG A 5 -10.47 15.44 -8.27
C ARG A 5 -10.50 15.21 -6.77
N TYR A 6 -11.69 15.12 -6.21
CA TYR A 6 -11.93 15.04 -4.78
C TYR A 6 -12.83 13.85 -4.43
N TYR A 7 -12.58 13.32 -3.26
CA TYR A 7 -13.42 12.37 -2.53
C TYR A 7 -14.04 13.15 -1.35
N GLY A 8 -15.27 13.65 -1.51
CA GLY A 8 -15.81 14.64 -0.58
C GLY A 8 -14.93 15.89 -0.54
N GLU A 9 -14.34 16.20 0.61
CA GLU A 9 -13.39 17.31 0.78
C GLU A 9 -11.90 16.91 0.63
N PHE A 10 -11.60 15.62 0.50
CA PHE A 10 -10.24 15.08 0.43
C PHE A 10 -9.76 14.90 -1.01
N GLY A 11 -8.45 14.85 -1.22
CA GLY A 11 -7.83 14.73 -2.54
C GLY A 11 -7.29 16.06 -3.05
N GLY A 12 -7.56 16.37 -4.31
CA GLY A 12 -7.13 17.61 -4.97
C GLY A 12 -5.72 17.54 -5.55
N GLN A 13 -5.21 18.71 -5.95
CA GLN A 13 -3.87 18.91 -6.54
C GLN A 13 -3.18 20.10 -5.86
N TYR A 14 -2.66 19.88 -4.66
CA TYR A 14 -1.95 20.90 -3.87
C TYR A 14 -0.46 20.87 -4.19
N VAL A 15 -0.11 21.30 -5.40
CA VAL A 15 1.25 21.29 -5.94
C VAL A 15 1.64 22.66 -6.48
N SER A 16 2.94 22.85 -6.77
CA SER A 16 3.41 24.05 -7.47
C SER A 16 2.83 24.14 -8.88
N GLU A 17 2.68 25.36 -9.40
CA GLU A 17 2.18 25.62 -10.77
C GLU A 17 2.98 24.85 -11.83
N SER A 18 4.29 24.65 -11.61
CA SER A 18 5.18 23.90 -12.51
C SER A 18 4.75 22.46 -12.76
N LEU A 19 4.04 21.82 -11.81
CA LEU A 19 3.54 20.44 -11.93
C LEU A 19 2.12 20.34 -12.49
N MET A 20 1.37 21.45 -12.56
CA MET A 20 -0.05 21.40 -12.96
C MET A 20 -0.25 20.86 -14.37
N ASN A 21 0.57 21.28 -15.33
CA ASN A 21 0.48 20.78 -16.71
C ASN A 21 0.80 19.29 -16.78
N THR A 22 1.85 18.84 -16.09
CA THR A 22 2.25 17.43 -16.02
C THR A 22 1.15 16.56 -15.43
N LEU A 23 0.49 17.00 -14.36
CA LEU A 23 -0.63 16.30 -13.76
C LEU A 23 -1.86 16.24 -14.69
N ASN A 24 -2.15 17.31 -15.42
CA ASN A 24 -3.24 17.35 -16.39
C ASN A 24 -2.98 16.40 -17.57
N GLU A 25 -1.73 16.34 -18.06
CA GLU A 25 -1.31 15.38 -19.10
C GLU A 25 -1.43 13.95 -18.58
N LEU A 26 -0.98 13.69 -17.35
CA LEU A 26 -1.08 12.38 -16.71
C LEU A 26 -2.55 11.95 -16.55
N GLU A 27 -3.42 12.83 -16.06
CA GLU A 27 -4.85 12.57 -15.89
C GLU A 27 -5.48 12.18 -17.23
N LYS A 28 -5.20 12.95 -18.29
CA LYS A 28 -5.70 12.68 -19.63
C LYS A 28 -5.20 11.34 -20.17
N ALA A 29 -3.89 11.10 -20.08
CA ALA A 29 -3.29 9.87 -20.58
C ALA A 29 -3.82 8.63 -19.83
N PHE A 30 -4.02 8.73 -18.52
CA PHE A 30 -4.60 7.67 -17.72
C PHE A 30 -6.07 7.40 -18.09
N ASP A 31 -6.90 8.45 -18.19
CA ASP A 31 -8.33 8.32 -18.52
C ASP A 31 -8.56 7.76 -19.94
N GLU A 32 -7.63 8.02 -20.87
CA GLU A 32 -7.62 7.39 -22.20
C GLU A 32 -7.16 5.94 -22.13
N ALA A 33 -6.09 5.66 -21.39
CA ALA A 33 -5.50 4.32 -21.30
C ALA A 33 -6.45 3.30 -20.68
N ILE A 34 -7.13 3.63 -19.58
CA ILE A 34 -8.06 2.68 -18.92
C ILE A 34 -9.32 2.38 -19.73
N LYS A 35 -9.61 3.15 -20.78
CA LYS A 35 -10.72 2.93 -21.72
C LYS A 35 -10.28 2.23 -22.99
N ASP A 36 -8.97 2.11 -23.22
CA ASP A 36 -8.40 1.49 -24.41
C ASP A 36 -8.27 -0.03 -24.21
N PRO A 37 -9.04 -0.84 -24.96
CA PRO A 37 -8.99 -2.29 -24.84
C PRO A 37 -7.58 -2.87 -25.08
N GLN A 38 -6.75 -2.21 -25.90
CA GLN A 38 -5.39 -2.67 -26.17
C GLN A 38 -4.49 -2.47 -24.96
N PHE A 39 -4.60 -1.33 -24.26
CA PHE A 39 -3.86 -1.08 -23.03
C PHE A 39 -4.27 -2.09 -21.93
N ILE A 40 -5.56 -2.29 -21.75
CA ILE A 40 -6.07 -3.26 -20.77
C ILE A 40 -5.61 -4.68 -21.11
N LYS A 41 -5.64 -5.08 -22.38
CA LYS A 41 -5.13 -6.39 -22.81
C LYS A 41 -3.64 -6.57 -22.53
N GLU A 42 -2.82 -5.54 -22.78
CA GLU A 42 -1.37 -5.57 -22.49
C GLU A 42 -1.14 -5.62 -20.96
N TYR A 43 -1.83 -4.80 -20.20
CA TYR A 43 -1.75 -4.82 -18.74
C TYR A 43 -2.12 -6.20 -18.17
N MET A 44 -3.25 -6.77 -18.56
CA MET A 44 -3.70 -8.09 -18.13
C MET A 44 -2.74 -9.21 -18.56
N TYR A 45 -2.10 -9.08 -19.72
CA TYR A 45 -1.06 -10.01 -20.16
C TYR A 45 0.10 -10.03 -19.16
N TYR A 46 0.65 -8.87 -18.80
CA TYR A 46 1.75 -8.82 -17.83
C TYR A 46 1.32 -9.24 -16.42
N LEU A 47 0.12 -8.94 -16.00
CA LEU A 47 -0.41 -9.42 -14.73
C LEU A 47 -0.46 -10.94 -14.68
N LYS A 48 -0.87 -11.59 -15.78
CA LYS A 48 -0.97 -13.05 -15.85
C LYS A 48 0.38 -13.72 -16.06
N GLU A 49 1.11 -13.33 -17.09
CA GLU A 49 2.29 -14.08 -17.56
C GLU A 49 3.57 -13.68 -16.80
N TYR A 50 3.64 -12.49 -16.21
CA TYR A 50 4.81 -11.98 -15.51
C TYR A 50 4.62 -11.86 -14.00
N VAL A 51 3.51 -11.28 -13.57
CA VAL A 51 3.22 -11.12 -12.13
C VAL A 51 2.76 -12.42 -11.49
N GLY A 52 2.14 -13.33 -12.25
CA GLY A 52 1.70 -14.65 -11.78
C GLY A 52 0.28 -14.68 -11.27
N ARG A 53 -0.57 -13.70 -11.71
CA ARG A 53 -1.99 -13.71 -11.32
C ARG A 53 -2.76 -14.82 -12.05
N GLU A 54 -3.88 -15.31 -11.50
CA GLU A 54 -4.56 -14.80 -10.30
C GLU A 54 -3.91 -15.29 -9.01
N THR A 55 -3.87 -14.42 -7.99
CA THR A 55 -3.42 -14.89 -6.69
C THR A 55 -4.54 -15.71 -6.00
N PRO A 56 -4.18 -16.79 -5.28
CA PRO A 56 -5.17 -17.61 -4.59
C PRO A 56 -5.94 -16.83 -3.50
N LEU A 57 -7.21 -17.18 -3.32
CA LEU A 57 -7.95 -16.92 -2.11
C LEU A 57 -7.91 -18.19 -1.25
N TYR A 58 -6.99 -18.22 -0.30
CA TYR A 58 -6.64 -19.39 0.51
C TYR A 58 -7.51 -19.46 1.78
N TYR A 59 -8.14 -20.60 2.03
CA TYR A 59 -8.83 -20.86 3.30
C TYR A 59 -7.81 -21.25 4.36
N ALA A 60 -7.65 -20.42 5.39
CA ALA A 60 -6.74 -20.65 6.50
C ALA A 60 -7.41 -21.60 7.51
N GLU A 61 -7.36 -22.90 7.24
CA GLU A 61 -8.18 -23.93 7.92
C GLU A 61 -7.89 -23.97 9.42
N ARG A 62 -6.62 -24.15 9.82
CA ARG A 62 -6.24 -24.27 11.22
C ARG A 62 -6.48 -22.99 12.02
N ILE A 63 -6.25 -21.85 11.41
CA ILE A 63 -6.58 -20.53 11.99
C ILE A 63 -8.10 -20.38 12.12
N SER A 64 -8.86 -20.77 11.11
CA SER A 64 -10.33 -20.71 11.13
C SER A 64 -10.91 -21.58 12.24
N GLU A 65 -10.43 -22.82 12.40
CA GLU A 65 -10.83 -23.72 13.47
C GLU A 65 -10.51 -23.16 14.86
N LYS A 66 -9.28 -22.63 15.03
CA LYS A 66 -8.84 -22.06 16.33
C LYS A 66 -9.68 -20.85 16.74
N TYR A 67 -9.97 -19.94 15.82
CA TYR A 67 -10.65 -18.68 16.12
C TYR A 67 -12.18 -18.74 15.94
N GLY A 68 -12.69 -19.81 15.33
CA GLY A 68 -14.13 -20.06 15.19
C GLY A 68 -14.82 -19.15 14.16
N ALA A 69 -14.11 -18.71 13.13
CA ALA A 69 -14.66 -17.97 11.98
C ALA A 69 -14.06 -18.53 10.69
N LYS A 70 -14.74 -18.36 9.55
CA LYS A 70 -14.17 -18.71 8.24
C LYS A 70 -13.25 -17.59 7.77
N ILE A 71 -11.94 -17.84 7.76
CA ILE A 71 -10.91 -16.85 7.41
C ILE A 71 -10.26 -17.22 6.09
N TYR A 72 -10.39 -16.34 5.11
CA TYR A 72 -9.73 -16.44 3.81
C TYR A 72 -8.66 -15.37 3.64
N LEU A 73 -7.50 -15.77 3.12
CA LEU A 73 -6.37 -14.89 2.84
C LEU A 73 -6.25 -14.69 1.34
N LYS A 74 -6.37 -13.45 0.86
CA LYS A 74 -6.04 -13.09 -0.52
C LYS A 74 -4.53 -12.94 -0.62
N ARG A 75 -3.88 -13.90 -1.30
CA ARG A 75 -2.44 -14.18 -1.28
C ARG A 75 -1.64 -13.27 -2.21
N GLU A 76 -1.66 -11.95 -1.97
CA GLU A 76 -0.85 -10.99 -2.73
C GLU A 76 0.67 -11.14 -2.46
N ASP A 77 1.04 -11.84 -1.42
CA ASP A 77 2.41 -12.28 -1.11
C ASP A 77 3.01 -13.25 -2.14
N LEU A 78 2.18 -13.89 -2.95
CA LEU A 78 2.58 -14.81 -4.03
C LEU A 78 2.84 -14.14 -5.38
N ASN A 79 2.54 -12.85 -5.51
CA ASN A 79 2.92 -12.10 -6.70
C ASN A 79 4.43 -12.08 -6.91
N HIS A 80 4.86 -11.95 -8.16
CA HIS A 80 6.25 -11.60 -8.47
C HIS A 80 6.68 -10.37 -7.64
N THR A 81 7.89 -10.35 -7.13
CA THR A 81 8.44 -9.43 -6.11
C THR A 81 7.93 -9.64 -4.67
N GLY A 82 6.91 -10.47 -4.46
CA GLY A 82 6.46 -10.90 -3.14
C GLY A 82 5.46 -9.96 -2.45
N ALA A 83 4.79 -9.07 -3.18
CA ALA A 83 3.77 -8.16 -2.65
C ALA A 83 2.85 -7.61 -3.76
N HIS A 84 1.75 -6.97 -3.34
CA HIS A 84 0.77 -6.29 -4.22
C HIS A 84 1.36 -5.13 -5.05
N LYS A 85 2.51 -4.58 -4.69
CA LYS A 85 3.08 -3.37 -5.32
C LYS A 85 3.28 -3.50 -6.82
N ILE A 86 3.63 -4.69 -7.29
CA ILE A 86 3.90 -4.94 -8.71
C ILE A 86 2.67 -4.71 -9.60
N ASN A 87 1.43 -4.91 -9.10
CA ASN A 87 0.21 -4.67 -9.86
C ASN A 87 0.16 -3.21 -10.34
N ASN A 88 0.33 -2.29 -9.40
CA ASN A 88 0.33 -0.86 -9.65
C ASN A 88 1.52 -0.43 -10.53
N VAL A 89 2.71 -0.96 -10.24
CA VAL A 89 3.93 -0.61 -10.97
C VAL A 89 3.82 -0.98 -12.45
N ILE A 90 3.34 -2.17 -12.79
CA ILE A 90 3.15 -2.59 -14.19
C ILE A 90 2.19 -1.62 -14.90
N GLY A 91 1.07 -1.27 -14.27
CA GLY A 91 0.12 -0.31 -14.84
C GLY A 91 0.74 1.07 -15.10
N GLN A 92 1.46 1.61 -14.12
CA GLN A 92 2.10 2.93 -14.25
C GLN A 92 3.25 2.92 -15.26
N ILE A 93 4.04 1.86 -15.36
CA ILE A 93 5.12 1.76 -16.36
C ILE A 93 4.56 1.65 -17.78
N LEU A 94 3.51 0.86 -18.00
CA LEU A 94 2.84 0.83 -19.28
C LEU A 94 2.29 2.20 -19.69
N LEU A 95 1.74 2.93 -18.72
CA LEU A 95 1.29 4.30 -18.95
C LEU A 95 2.46 5.23 -19.27
N ALA A 96 3.57 5.15 -18.52
CA ALA A 96 4.79 5.92 -18.78
C ALA A 96 5.32 5.68 -20.19
N LYS A 97 5.40 4.41 -20.60
CA LYS A 97 5.80 4.01 -21.96
C LYS A 97 4.87 4.61 -23.04
N ARG A 98 3.55 4.54 -22.81
CA ARG A 98 2.55 5.12 -23.72
C ARG A 98 2.68 6.66 -23.82
N MET A 99 3.11 7.33 -22.75
CA MET A 99 3.40 8.76 -22.71
C MET A 99 4.78 9.11 -23.30
N GLY A 100 5.54 8.14 -23.80
CA GLY A 100 6.87 8.34 -24.38
C GLY A 100 7.98 8.62 -23.38
N LYS A 101 7.74 8.35 -22.08
CA LYS A 101 8.76 8.51 -21.04
C LYS A 101 9.81 7.39 -21.13
N THR A 102 11.07 7.77 -20.90
CA THR A 102 12.21 6.84 -20.97
C THR A 102 12.82 6.57 -19.60
N LYS A 103 12.47 7.38 -18.61
CA LYS A 103 12.97 7.30 -17.23
C LYS A 103 11.83 7.22 -16.25
N VAL A 104 12.07 6.48 -15.17
CA VAL A 104 11.14 6.41 -14.04
C VAL A 104 11.86 6.73 -12.74
N ILE A 105 11.15 7.42 -11.85
CA ILE A 105 11.58 7.63 -10.49
C ILE A 105 10.53 7.12 -9.52
N ALA A 106 10.95 6.73 -8.33
CA ALA A 106 10.08 6.32 -7.25
C ALA A 106 10.67 6.70 -5.89
N GLU A 107 9.82 6.77 -4.88
CA GLU A 107 10.19 6.77 -3.47
C GLU A 107 9.98 5.39 -2.86
N THR A 108 10.72 5.08 -1.79
CA THR A 108 10.46 3.86 -1.02
C THR A 108 10.95 4.00 0.42
N GLY A 109 10.22 3.39 1.38
CA GLY A 109 10.65 3.20 2.77
C GLY A 109 11.10 1.76 2.99
N ALA A 110 10.16 0.80 3.07
CA ALA A 110 10.45 -0.63 3.23
C ALA A 110 11.20 -1.28 2.05
N GLY A 111 11.40 -0.56 0.95
CA GLY A 111 12.07 -1.06 -0.24
C GLY A 111 11.18 -1.84 -1.21
N GLN A 112 10.00 -2.31 -0.81
CA GLN A 112 9.15 -3.15 -1.67
C GLN A 112 8.64 -2.43 -2.91
N HIS A 113 8.27 -1.15 -2.79
CA HIS A 113 7.87 -0.34 -3.94
C HIS A 113 9.06 -0.08 -4.86
N GLY A 114 10.22 0.23 -4.29
CA GLY A 114 11.47 0.41 -5.05
C GLY A 114 11.87 -0.83 -5.83
N VAL A 115 11.82 -2.01 -5.19
CA VAL A 115 12.09 -3.30 -5.87
C VAL A 115 11.09 -3.54 -6.99
N ALA A 116 9.79 -3.32 -6.76
CA ALA A 116 8.77 -3.47 -7.81
C ALA A 116 9.01 -2.50 -8.98
N THR A 117 9.36 -1.24 -8.69
CA THR A 117 9.66 -0.23 -9.72
C THR A 117 10.92 -0.58 -10.51
N ALA A 118 12.00 -0.97 -9.83
CA ALA A 118 13.23 -1.44 -10.48
C ALA A 118 12.96 -2.67 -11.37
N THR A 119 12.14 -3.59 -10.89
CA THR A 119 11.72 -4.80 -11.65
C THR A 119 10.98 -4.42 -12.94
N GLY A 120 9.98 -3.55 -12.84
CA GLY A 120 9.24 -3.09 -14.00
C GLY A 120 10.10 -2.24 -14.95
N ALA A 121 10.96 -1.37 -14.44
CA ALA A 121 11.89 -0.59 -15.25
C ALA A 121 12.86 -1.48 -16.04
N ALA A 122 13.43 -2.50 -15.39
CA ALA A 122 14.28 -3.49 -16.05
C ALA A 122 13.52 -4.25 -17.16
N LEU A 123 12.28 -4.67 -16.89
CA LEU A 123 11.43 -5.38 -17.85
C LEU A 123 11.18 -4.56 -19.13
N PHE A 124 11.01 -3.25 -18.98
CA PHE A 124 10.68 -2.35 -20.11
C PHE A 124 11.87 -1.53 -20.62
N GLY A 125 13.07 -1.76 -20.11
CA GLY A 125 14.29 -1.08 -20.57
C GLY A 125 14.33 0.42 -20.25
N MET A 126 13.75 0.84 -19.11
CA MET A 126 13.73 2.23 -18.65
C MET A 126 14.84 2.50 -17.62
N GLU A 127 15.41 3.70 -17.67
CA GLU A 127 16.27 4.16 -16.58
C GLU A 127 15.45 4.32 -15.28
N CYS A 128 15.98 3.84 -14.14
CA CYS A 128 15.28 3.88 -12.86
C CYS A 128 16.14 4.52 -11.77
N THR A 129 15.58 5.52 -11.08
CA THR A 129 16.15 6.06 -9.84
C THR A 129 15.13 5.94 -8.72
N VAL A 130 15.54 5.35 -7.60
CA VAL A 130 14.72 5.18 -6.41
C VAL A 130 15.26 6.04 -5.28
N TYR A 131 14.45 6.96 -4.78
CA TYR A 131 14.78 7.79 -3.60
C TYR A 131 14.41 7.02 -2.33
N MET A 132 15.34 6.94 -1.39
CA MET A 132 15.15 6.24 -0.14
C MET A 132 15.84 7.00 1.00
N GLY A 133 15.17 7.11 2.13
CA GLY A 133 15.75 7.75 3.30
C GLY A 133 17.01 7.00 3.77
N ALA A 134 18.03 7.72 4.21
CA ALA A 134 19.28 7.11 4.66
C ALA A 134 19.09 6.12 5.81
N GLU A 135 18.17 6.42 6.75
CA GLU A 135 17.76 5.51 7.83
C GLU A 135 17.13 4.21 7.28
N ASP A 136 16.30 4.33 6.24
CA ASP A 136 15.63 3.19 5.62
C ASP A 136 16.61 2.32 4.80
N ILE A 137 17.63 2.93 4.17
CA ILE A 137 18.69 2.21 3.43
C ILE A 137 19.42 1.24 4.36
N GLU A 138 19.78 1.68 5.56
CA GLU A 138 20.47 0.83 6.53
C GLU A 138 19.59 -0.33 6.99
N ARG A 139 18.31 -0.05 7.27
CA ARG A 139 17.34 -1.06 7.74
C ARG A 139 17.00 -2.09 6.66
N GLN A 140 17.01 -1.70 5.40
CA GLN A 140 16.49 -2.48 4.27
C GLN A 140 17.57 -2.78 3.22
N SER A 141 18.80 -2.99 3.63
CA SER A 141 19.98 -3.20 2.76
C SER A 141 19.79 -4.32 1.72
N LEU A 142 19.05 -5.38 2.07
CA LEU A 142 18.71 -6.46 1.13
C LEU A 142 17.86 -5.96 -0.04
N ASN A 143 16.88 -5.11 0.22
CA ASN A 143 16.05 -4.54 -0.85
C ASN A 143 16.82 -3.52 -1.69
N VAL A 144 17.73 -2.76 -1.06
CA VAL A 144 18.66 -1.86 -1.78
C VAL A 144 19.48 -2.66 -2.78
N PHE A 145 20.11 -3.74 -2.34
CA PHE A 145 20.90 -4.60 -3.20
C PHE A 145 20.06 -5.24 -4.35
N ARG A 146 18.82 -5.64 -4.06
CA ARG A 146 17.90 -6.14 -5.10
C ARG A 146 17.58 -5.09 -6.15
N MET A 147 17.37 -3.83 -5.77
CA MET A 147 17.16 -2.73 -6.71
C MET A 147 18.38 -2.48 -7.61
N GLU A 148 19.58 -2.50 -7.01
CA GLU A 148 20.85 -2.35 -7.73
C GLU A 148 21.11 -3.52 -8.71
N MET A 149 20.82 -4.76 -8.30
CA MET A 149 20.88 -5.94 -9.21
C MET A 149 19.95 -5.81 -10.42
N LEU A 150 18.83 -5.12 -10.26
CA LEU A 150 17.86 -4.83 -11.33
C LEU A 150 18.25 -3.61 -12.18
N GLY A 151 19.40 -3.00 -11.91
CA GLY A 151 19.93 -1.86 -12.65
C GLY A 151 19.39 -0.50 -12.22
N ALA A 152 18.63 -0.42 -11.13
CA ALA A 152 18.17 0.86 -10.59
C ALA A 152 19.28 1.55 -9.78
N LYS A 153 19.30 2.89 -9.82
CA LYS A 153 20.11 3.72 -8.95
C LYS A 153 19.32 4.00 -7.67
N VAL A 154 19.84 3.64 -6.51
CA VAL A 154 19.29 4.05 -5.22
C VAL A 154 19.95 5.35 -4.78
N GLN A 155 19.12 6.39 -4.56
CA GLN A 155 19.56 7.72 -4.14
C GLN A 155 19.19 7.95 -2.69
N ALA A 156 20.21 8.05 -1.82
CA ALA A 156 20.02 8.34 -0.41
C ALA A 156 19.49 9.77 -0.21
N VAL A 157 18.47 9.92 0.64
CA VAL A 157 17.93 11.20 1.09
C VAL A 157 18.30 11.37 2.57
N THR A 158 19.09 12.40 2.86
CA THR A 158 19.65 12.68 4.20
C THR A 158 18.99 13.89 4.88
N THR A 159 18.07 14.56 4.19
CA THR A 159 17.35 15.74 4.71
C THR A 159 16.17 15.34 5.59
N GLY A 160 15.76 16.23 6.49
CA GLY A 160 14.62 16.02 7.38
C GLY A 160 14.84 14.87 8.35
N SER A 161 13.88 13.94 8.42
CA SER A 161 13.97 12.71 9.22
C SER A 161 14.70 11.57 8.49
N ALA A 162 15.16 11.80 7.25
CA ALA A 162 15.80 10.79 6.40
C ALA A 162 14.99 9.49 6.25
N THR A 163 13.66 9.61 6.20
CA THR A 163 12.70 8.50 6.06
C THR A 163 11.84 8.65 4.79
N LEU A 164 10.85 7.77 4.61
CA LEU A 164 9.93 7.75 3.47
C LEU A 164 9.31 9.11 3.15
N LYS A 165 8.92 9.92 4.16
CA LYS A 165 8.34 11.25 3.94
C LYS A 165 9.29 12.15 3.15
N ASP A 166 10.57 12.16 3.50
CA ASP A 166 11.56 13.01 2.86
C ASP A 166 12.00 12.46 1.51
N ALA A 167 12.01 11.13 1.35
CA ALA A 167 12.20 10.47 0.06
C ALA A 167 11.08 10.85 -0.94
N THR A 168 9.82 10.93 -0.47
CA THR A 168 8.68 11.38 -1.28
C THR A 168 8.85 12.85 -1.70
N ASN A 169 9.27 13.72 -0.79
CA ASN A 169 9.53 15.13 -1.10
C ASN A 169 10.61 15.28 -2.19
N GLU A 170 11.68 14.48 -2.12
CA GLU A 170 12.77 14.52 -3.09
C GLU A 170 12.33 13.99 -4.46
N ALA A 171 11.53 12.91 -4.47
CA ALA A 171 10.97 12.38 -5.71
C ALA A 171 10.06 13.41 -6.40
N ILE A 172 9.17 14.08 -5.67
CA ILE A 172 8.30 15.13 -6.21
C ILE A 172 9.12 16.31 -6.73
N ARG A 173 10.17 16.73 -6.02
CA ARG A 173 11.07 17.82 -6.45
C ARG A 173 11.77 17.47 -7.75
N THR A 174 12.37 16.28 -7.84
CA THR A 174 13.04 15.82 -9.06
C THR A 174 12.05 15.67 -10.21
N TRP A 175 10.84 15.20 -9.93
CA TRP A 175 9.81 15.10 -10.97
C TRP A 175 9.41 16.48 -11.53
N ALA A 176 9.29 17.50 -10.67
CA ALA A 176 9.01 18.86 -11.11
C ALA A 176 10.10 19.43 -12.05
N GLU A 177 11.36 19.00 -11.87
CA GLU A 177 12.49 19.43 -12.71
C GLU A 177 12.62 18.64 -14.02
N ARG A 178 12.14 17.37 -14.06
CA ARG A 178 12.43 16.42 -15.14
C ARG A 178 11.19 15.75 -15.73
N ALA A 179 10.03 16.34 -15.57
CA ALA A 179 8.76 15.75 -16.00
C ALA A 179 8.66 15.51 -17.52
N GLU A 180 9.52 16.14 -18.33
CA GLU A 180 9.53 15.99 -19.79
C GLU A 180 9.84 14.53 -20.20
N ASP A 181 10.88 13.90 -19.66
CA ASP A 181 11.35 12.56 -20.01
C ASP A 181 11.14 11.51 -18.90
N THR A 182 10.77 11.97 -17.71
CA THR A 182 10.72 11.18 -16.48
C THR A 182 9.29 11.05 -15.98
N PHE A 183 8.91 9.80 -15.61
CA PHE A 183 7.64 9.49 -14.98
C PHE A 183 7.85 9.18 -13.49
N TYR A 184 7.04 9.78 -12.63
CA TYR A 184 7.04 9.46 -11.21
C TYR A 184 6.07 8.32 -10.94
N ILE A 185 6.59 7.16 -10.51
CA ILE A 185 5.80 5.98 -10.14
C ILE A 185 5.54 6.04 -8.64
N ILE A 186 4.31 6.37 -8.25
CA ILE A 186 3.95 6.45 -6.85
C ILE A 186 3.52 5.08 -6.29
N GLY A 187 4.01 4.77 -5.09
CA GLY A 187 3.86 3.44 -4.49
C GLY A 187 2.59 3.23 -3.69
N SER A 188 1.80 4.27 -3.43
CA SER A 188 0.61 4.17 -2.60
C SER A 188 -0.54 5.01 -3.15
N ALA A 189 -1.74 4.87 -2.55
CA ALA A 189 -2.94 5.60 -2.96
C ALA A 189 -2.95 7.05 -2.42
N VAL A 190 -1.78 7.69 -2.43
CA VAL A 190 -1.50 9.04 -1.93
C VAL A 190 -1.08 9.95 -3.09
N GLY A 191 -0.80 11.22 -2.78
CA GLY A 191 -0.32 12.17 -3.79
C GLY A 191 -1.43 12.97 -4.47
N PRO A 192 -1.05 13.91 -5.36
CA PRO A 192 -2.01 14.74 -6.05
C PRO A 192 -2.84 13.93 -7.05
N HIS A 193 -4.07 14.32 -7.29
CA HIS A 193 -4.85 13.73 -8.38
C HIS A 193 -4.06 13.81 -9.71
N PRO A 194 -3.97 12.75 -10.55
CA PRO A 194 -4.82 11.55 -10.54
C PRO A 194 -4.27 10.34 -9.78
N TYR A 195 -3.14 10.46 -9.07
CA TYR A 195 -2.45 9.32 -8.46
C TYR A 195 -3.34 8.43 -7.57
N PRO A 196 -4.14 8.95 -6.62
CA PRO A 196 -4.99 8.09 -5.79
C PRO A 196 -5.97 7.24 -6.63
N LYS A 197 -6.58 7.84 -7.65
CA LYS A 197 -7.48 7.15 -8.60
C LYS A 197 -6.72 6.09 -9.40
N MET A 198 -5.57 6.45 -9.95
CA MET A 198 -4.74 5.58 -10.78
C MET A 198 -4.26 4.34 -10.00
N VAL A 199 -3.74 4.56 -8.80
CA VAL A 199 -3.29 3.47 -7.92
C VAL A 199 -4.44 2.55 -7.54
N LYS A 200 -5.62 3.09 -7.20
CA LYS A 200 -6.81 2.28 -6.94
C LYS A 200 -7.15 1.39 -8.13
N GLU A 201 -7.24 1.96 -9.34
CA GLU A 201 -7.62 1.19 -10.52
C GLU A 201 -6.63 0.07 -10.84
N PHE A 202 -5.33 0.30 -10.71
CA PHE A 202 -4.32 -0.75 -10.91
C PHE A 202 -4.26 -1.77 -9.77
N GLN A 203 -4.66 -1.41 -8.55
CA GLN A 203 -4.77 -2.36 -7.44
C GLN A 203 -6.13 -3.06 -7.36
N ARG A 204 -7.14 -2.57 -8.07
CA ARG A 204 -8.51 -3.11 -8.05
C ARG A 204 -8.59 -4.59 -8.42
N ILE A 205 -7.64 -5.08 -9.21
CA ILE A 205 -7.54 -6.50 -9.54
C ILE A 205 -7.59 -7.42 -8.30
N ILE A 206 -7.12 -6.92 -7.14
CA ILE A 206 -7.17 -7.65 -5.86
C ILE A 206 -8.63 -7.96 -5.47
N SER A 207 -9.49 -6.94 -5.47
CA SER A 207 -10.90 -7.11 -5.11
C SER A 207 -11.69 -7.81 -6.21
N THR A 208 -11.41 -7.54 -7.47
CA THR A 208 -12.07 -8.18 -8.61
C THR A 208 -11.91 -9.70 -8.54
N GLU A 209 -10.70 -10.17 -8.29
CA GLU A 209 -10.42 -11.60 -8.11
C GLU A 209 -11.03 -12.13 -6.80
N ALA A 210 -10.80 -11.45 -5.67
CA ALA A 210 -11.27 -11.90 -4.36
C ALA A 210 -12.79 -12.04 -4.31
N ARG A 211 -13.53 -11.07 -4.89
CA ARG A 211 -15.00 -11.08 -4.94
C ARG A 211 -15.53 -12.26 -5.75
N ARG A 212 -14.96 -12.53 -6.91
CA ARG A 212 -15.33 -13.69 -7.72
C ARG A 212 -14.98 -14.99 -7.00
N GLN A 213 -13.75 -15.11 -6.49
CA GLN A 213 -13.24 -16.31 -5.83
C GLN A 213 -14.05 -16.67 -4.56
N ILE A 214 -14.50 -15.68 -3.77
CA ILE A 214 -15.29 -15.97 -2.58
C ILE A 214 -16.72 -16.42 -2.93
N LEU A 215 -17.30 -15.84 -3.97
CA LEU A 215 -18.61 -16.29 -4.49
C LEU A 215 -18.53 -17.72 -5.03
N GLU A 216 -17.47 -18.09 -5.71
CA GLU A 216 -17.24 -19.46 -6.20
C GLU A 216 -17.06 -20.46 -5.06
N LYS A 217 -16.41 -20.06 -3.95
CA LYS A 217 -16.11 -20.94 -2.81
C LYS A 217 -17.26 -21.08 -1.80
N GLU A 218 -17.94 -19.98 -1.52
CA GLU A 218 -18.92 -19.88 -0.41
C GLU A 218 -20.35 -19.59 -0.88
N GLY A 219 -20.55 -19.27 -2.17
CA GLY A 219 -21.86 -18.92 -2.74
C GLY A 219 -22.41 -17.59 -2.24
N ARG A 220 -21.63 -16.83 -1.46
CA ARG A 220 -22.02 -15.53 -0.89
C ARG A 220 -20.85 -14.59 -0.72
N LEU A 221 -21.11 -13.31 -0.52
CA LEU A 221 -20.11 -12.32 -0.14
C LEU A 221 -19.67 -12.50 1.33
N PRO A 222 -18.48 -12.02 1.70
CA PRO A 222 -18.00 -12.09 3.07
C PRO A 222 -18.76 -11.11 3.98
N ASP A 223 -18.76 -11.41 5.29
CA ASP A 223 -19.30 -10.47 6.29
C ASP A 223 -18.34 -9.29 6.52
N ALA A 224 -17.04 -9.49 6.31
CA ALA A 224 -16.03 -8.43 6.39
C ALA A 224 -14.88 -8.65 5.40
N VAL A 225 -14.32 -7.54 4.93
CA VAL A 225 -13.08 -7.44 4.17
C VAL A 225 -12.09 -6.60 4.98
N VAL A 226 -10.91 -7.16 5.24
CA VAL A 226 -9.90 -6.57 6.13
C VAL A 226 -8.58 -6.37 5.39
N ALA A 227 -7.94 -5.22 5.55
CA ALA A 227 -6.61 -4.96 4.99
C ALA A 227 -5.83 -3.96 5.85
N CYS A 228 -4.50 -4.08 5.87
CA CYS A 228 -3.64 -3.10 6.56
C CYS A 228 -3.60 -1.77 5.80
N VAL A 229 -3.41 -0.67 6.54
CA VAL A 229 -3.41 0.70 6.00
C VAL A 229 -2.17 1.45 6.48
N GLY A 230 -1.27 1.76 5.53
CA GLY A 230 -0.32 2.85 5.64
C GLY A 230 -0.81 3.98 4.73
N GLY A 231 -0.18 4.22 3.57
CA GLY A 231 -0.79 5.07 2.53
C GLY A 231 -2.03 4.46 1.86
N GLY A 232 -2.30 3.16 2.03
CA GLY A 232 -3.58 2.53 1.74
C GLY A 232 -3.73 1.89 0.36
N SER A 233 -2.64 1.55 -0.35
CA SER A 233 -2.77 0.99 -1.71
C SER A 233 -3.37 -0.42 -1.76
N ASN A 234 -2.92 -1.34 -0.87
CA ASN A 234 -3.48 -2.68 -0.82
C ASN A 234 -4.95 -2.67 -0.37
N SER A 235 -5.26 -1.85 0.62
CA SER A 235 -6.60 -1.76 1.19
C SER A 235 -7.59 -1.14 0.23
N ILE A 236 -7.23 -0.05 -0.46
CA ILE A 236 -8.16 0.54 -1.45
C ILE A 236 -8.38 -0.41 -2.64
N GLY A 237 -7.34 -1.14 -3.07
CA GLY A 237 -7.46 -2.17 -4.08
C GLY A 237 -8.34 -3.33 -3.63
N MET A 238 -8.23 -3.74 -2.36
CA MET A 238 -9.05 -4.80 -1.78
C MET A 238 -10.50 -4.37 -1.52
N PHE A 239 -10.73 -3.08 -1.22
CA PHE A 239 -12.08 -2.55 -0.96
C PHE A 239 -12.86 -2.21 -2.23
N ALA A 240 -12.17 -1.91 -3.34
CA ALA A 240 -12.74 -1.28 -4.53
C ALA A 240 -14.06 -1.90 -5.01
N ASP A 241 -14.09 -3.23 -5.19
CA ASP A 241 -15.29 -3.92 -5.69
C ASP A 241 -16.29 -4.34 -4.60
N PHE A 242 -16.01 -3.96 -3.33
CA PHE A 242 -16.91 -4.16 -2.20
C PHE A 242 -17.50 -2.85 -1.65
N ILE A 243 -17.08 -1.68 -2.17
CA ILE A 243 -17.56 -0.38 -1.68
C ILE A 243 -19.08 -0.26 -1.76
N ASP A 244 -19.67 -0.77 -2.80
CA ASP A 244 -21.12 -0.69 -3.02
C ASP A 244 -21.92 -1.81 -2.32
N ASP A 245 -21.26 -2.88 -1.87
CA ASP A 245 -21.88 -3.98 -1.12
C ASP A 245 -22.04 -3.56 0.36
N LYS A 246 -23.16 -2.90 0.71
CA LYS A 246 -23.37 -2.26 2.03
C LYS A 246 -23.38 -3.23 3.20
N ASP A 247 -23.71 -4.50 2.96
CA ASP A 247 -23.71 -5.57 3.98
C ASP A 247 -22.31 -6.12 4.26
N VAL A 248 -21.33 -5.82 3.41
CA VAL A 248 -19.92 -6.19 3.62
C VAL A 248 -19.23 -5.08 4.40
N LYS A 249 -18.73 -5.37 5.60
CA LYS A 249 -17.92 -4.43 6.37
C LYS A 249 -16.54 -4.28 5.77
N LEU A 250 -16.07 -3.02 5.61
CA LEU A 250 -14.71 -2.71 5.17
C LEU A 250 -13.91 -2.23 6.37
N ILE A 251 -12.81 -2.89 6.68
CA ILE A 251 -12.02 -2.60 7.88
C ILE A 251 -10.56 -2.38 7.49
N GLY A 252 -10.08 -1.16 7.70
CA GLY A 252 -8.68 -0.78 7.56
C GLY A 252 -7.94 -0.89 8.89
N VAL A 253 -6.76 -1.49 8.89
CA VAL A 253 -5.98 -1.71 10.11
C VAL A 253 -4.68 -0.92 10.03
N GLU A 254 -4.53 0.08 10.89
CA GLU A 254 -3.35 0.93 11.01
C GLU A 254 -2.36 0.40 12.05
N ALA A 255 -1.10 0.86 11.96
CA ALA A 255 -0.08 0.53 12.94
C ALA A 255 -0.25 1.41 14.19
N GLY A 256 -0.66 0.79 15.28
CA GLY A 256 -0.74 1.40 16.62
C GLY A 256 0.60 1.53 17.33
N GLY A 257 1.70 1.04 16.74
CA GLY A 257 3.05 1.15 17.25
C GLY A 257 3.19 0.63 18.67
N LEU A 258 3.76 1.45 19.55
CA LEU A 258 3.87 1.13 20.96
C LEU A 258 2.59 1.41 21.77
N GLY A 259 1.51 1.80 21.11
CA GLY A 259 0.23 2.20 21.67
C GLY A 259 -0.13 3.64 21.26
N ILE A 260 -1.38 3.86 20.89
CA ILE A 260 -1.85 5.18 20.40
C ILE A 260 -1.67 6.31 21.44
N ASP A 261 -1.74 5.97 22.74
CA ASP A 261 -1.58 6.93 23.83
C ASP A 261 -0.12 7.31 24.08
N THR A 262 0.84 6.61 23.48
CA THR A 262 2.29 6.87 23.67
C THR A 262 2.82 7.96 22.75
N GLY A 263 2.05 8.34 21.73
CA GLY A 263 2.51 9.20 20.63
C GLY A 263 3.46 8.51 19.63
N LYS A 264 3.82 7.24 19.86
CA LYS A 264 4.64 6.41 18.97
C LYS A 264 3.76 5.43 18.19
N HIS A 265 3.10 5.91 17.15
CA HIS A 265 2.18 5.17 16.29
C HIS A 265 2.13 5.78 14.88
N ALA A 266 1.48 5.09 13.94
CA ALA A 266 1.21 5.57 12.57
C ALA A 266 -0.30 5.57 12.25
N SER A 267 -1.15 5.82 13.25
CA SER A 267 -2.61 5.76 13.15
C SER A 267 -3.20 7.11 12.76
N ALA A 268 -3.04 7.50 11.50
CA ALA A 268 -3.52 8.79 10.98
C ALA A 268 -5.05 8.87 10.90
N MET A 269 -5.75 7.75 10.69
CA MET A 269 -7.21 7.71 10.67
C MET A 269 -7.82 7.79 12.06
N ALA A 270 -7.13 7.25 13.06
CA ALA A 270 -7.63 7.30 14.45
C ALA A 270 -7.41 8.66 15.11
N LEU A 271 -6.23 9.27 14.94
CA LEU A 271 -5.77 10.44 15.69
C LEU A 271 -5.30 11.62 14.83
N GLY A 272 -5.34 11.49 13.51
CA GLY A 272 -4.94 12.56 12.59
C GLY A 272 -6.03 13.61 12.41
N GLU A 273 -5.60 14.76 11.90
CA GLU A 273 -6.45 15.88 11.52
C GLU A 273 -6.35 16.14 10.02
N PRO A 274 -7.38 16.73 9.39
CA PRO A 274 -7.31 17.11 7.98
C PRO A 274 -6.18 18.12 7.70
N GLY A 275 -5.36 17.83 6.71
CA GLY A 275 -4.26 18.69 6.29
C GLY A 275 -3.78 18.37 4.89
N VAL A 276 -2.75 19.08 4.43
CA VAL A 276 -2.17 18.90 3.08
C VAL A 276 -0.76 18.35 3.19
N LEU A 277 -0.51 17.22 2.54
CA LEU A 277 0.81 16.60 2.45
C LEU A 277 0.97 15.96 1.07
N HIS A 278 2.18 16.03 0.49
CA HIS A 278 2.51 15.41 -0.80
C HIS A 278 1.49 15.69 -1.92
N GLY A 279 0.92 16.91 -1.93
CA GLY A 279 0.02 17.35 -2.99
C GLY A 279 -1.45 16.94 -2.84
N MET A 280 -1.86 16.37 -1.73
CA MET A 280 -3.24 15.98 -1.43
C MET A 280 -3.72 16.50 -0.08
N LYS A 281 -5.03 16.75 0.06
CA LYS A 281 -5.69 16.91 1.36
C LYS A 281 -6.16 15.55 1.87
N SER A 282 -5.80 15.20 3.13
CA SER A 282 -6.19 13.95 3.77
C SER A 282 -6.05 14.04 5.29
N TYR A 283 -6.27 12.95 6.04
CA TYR A 283 -5.92 12.85 7.45
C TYR A 283 -4.41 12.67 7.62
N LEU A 284 -3.82 13.46 8.51
CA LEU A 284 -2.38 13.51 8.78
C LEU A 284 -2.10 13.53 10.27
N LEU A 285 -1.01 12.90 10.69
CA LEU A 285 -0.44 13.10 12.01
C LEU A 285 0.31 14.42 12.02
N GLN A 286 -0.23 15.41 12.70
CA GLN A 286 0.34 16.77 12.79
C GLN A 286 0.20 17.34 14.21
N ASP A 287 1.05 18.30 14.54
CA ASP A 287 0.95 19.06 15.78
C ASP A 287 -0.03 20.24 15.64
N GLU A 288 -0.24 20.99 16.74
CA GLU A 288 -1.14 22.15 16.77
C GLU A 288 -0.73 23.27 15.80
N ALA A 289 0.53 23.32 15.37
CA ALA A 289 1.04 24.27 14.39
C ALA A 289 0.94 23.75 12.94
N GLY A 290 0.44 22.51 12.74
CA GLY A 290 0.33 21.87 11.45
C GLY A 290 1.62 21.21 10.96
N ASN A 291 2.66 21.07 11.78
CA ASN A 291 3.85 20.35 11.43
C ASN A 291 3.58 18.83 11.46
N ILE A 292 4.08 18.13 10.47
CA ILE A 292 3.93 16.67 10.37
C ILE A 292 4.74 15.99 11.48
N LYS A 293 4.05 15.21 12.33
CA LYS A 293 4.69 14.37 13.33
C LYS A 293 5.37 13.18 12.70
N LEU A 294 6.43 12.70 13.33
CA LEU A 294 7.05 11.44 12.95
C LEU A 294 6.07 10.30 13.24
N ALA A 295 5.82 9.48 12.25
CA ALA A 295 5.13 8.22 12.44
C ALA A 295 6.06 7.22 13.12
N HIS A 296 5.50 6.17 13.71
CA HIS A 296 6.26 5.06 14.30
C HIS A 296 5.53 3.75 14.07
N SER A 297 6.23 2.78 13.51
CA SER A 297 5.77 1.40 13.34
C SER A 297 6.96 0.46 13.24
N ILE A 298 6.85 -0.72 13.81
CA ILE A 298 7.79 -1.83 13.55
C ILE A 298 7.79 -2.24 12.07
N SER A 299 6.70 -1.94 11.37
CA SER A 299 6.54 -2.16 9.94
C SER A 299 6.93 -0.91 9.16
N ALA A 300 8.05 -0.96 8.44
CA ALA A 300 8.50 0.15 7.61
C ALA A 300 7.51 0.54 6.49
N GLY A 301 6.66 -0.40 6.05
CA GLY A 301 5.64 -0.13 5.03
C GLY A 301 4.38 0.56 5.56
N LEU A 302 4.18 0.62 6.89
CA LEU A 302 3.10 1.35 7.54
C LEU A 302 3.61 2.63 8.24
N ASP A 303 4.90 2.90 8.23
CA ASP A 303 5.53 4.06 8.85
C ASP A 303 5.34 5.32 7.96
N TYR A 304 4.10 5.81 7.90
CA TYR A 304 3.72 6.97 7.11
C TYR A 304 2.70 7.83 7.88
N PRO A 305 2.91 9.16 7.95
CA PRO A 305 2.10 10.04 8.80
C PRO A 305 0.74 10.44 8.18
N GLY A 306 0.34 9.85 7.10
CA GLY A 306 -0.90 10.18 6.39
C GLY A 306 -1.57 8.96 5.77
N VAL A 307 -2.65 9.19 5.02
CA VAL A 307 -3.42 8.14 4.36
C VAL A 307 -3.96 8.63 3.01
N GLY A 308 -4.32 7.70 2.12
CA GLY A 308 -4.96 8.06 0.85
C GLY A 308 -6.29 8.80 1.04
N PRO A 309 -6.59 9.79 0.21
CA PRO A 309 -7.76 10.67 0.39
C PRO A 309 -9.10 9.93 0.25
N GLU A 310 -9.15 8.84 -0.52
CA GLU A 310 -10.37 8.03 -0.60
C GLU A 310 -10.62 7.26 0.69
N HIS A 311 -9.58 6.82 1.41
CA HIS A 311 -9.73 6.25 2.75
C HIS A 311 -10.30 7.26 3.74
N ALA A 312 -9.83 8.51 3.70
CA ALA A 312 -10.38 9.60 4.50
C ALA A 312 -11.89 9.78 4.25
N TYR A 313 -12.28 9.80 2.99
CA TYR A 313 -13.68 9.86 2.60
C TYR A 313 -14.50 8.64 3.03
N LEU A 314 -13.96 7.42 2.90
CA LEU A 314 -14.65 6.20 3.31
C LEU A 314 -14.88 6.15 4.83
N ARG A 315 -13.94 6.70 5.62
CA ARG A 315 -14.14 6.89 7.07
C ARG A 315 -15.27 7.87 7.35
N ASP A 316 -15.19 9.08 6.81
CA ASP A 316 -16.14 10.16 7.13
C ASP A 316 -17.56 9.87 6.65
N SER A 317 -17.68 9.14 5.54
CA SER A 317 -18.98 8.64 5.05
C SER A 317 -19.52 7.44 5.85
N GLY A 318 -18.76 6.92 6.82
CA GLY A 318 -19.13 5.71 7.57
C GLY A 318 -19.12 4.43 6.74
N ARG A 319 -18.48 4.45 5.55
CA ARG A 319 -18.43 3.26 4.69
C ARG A 319 -17.38 2.26 5.12
N ALA A 320 -16.26 2.72 5.65
CA ALA A 320 -15.21 1.87 6.19
C ALA A 320 -14.86 2.28 7.62
N GLU A 321 -14.49 1.30 8.41
CA GLU A 321 -13.99 1.44 9.78
C GLU A 321 -12.47 1.33 9.77
N TYR A 322 -11.81 2.09 10.68
CA TYR A 322 -10.36 2.05 10.82
C TYR A 322 -10.00 1.82 12.28
N VAL A 323 -9.10 0.86 12.49
CA VAL A 323 -8.67 0.40 13.82
C VAL A 323 -7.15 0.35 13.89
N SER A 324 -6.61 0.39 15.10
CA SER A 324 -5.17 0.33 15.34
C SER A 324 -4.77 -0.96 16.03
N ILE A 325 -3.65 -1.54 15.61
CA ILE A 325 -3.03 -2.73 16.20
C ILE A 325 -1.61 -2.39 16.61
N THR A 326 -1.24 -2.73 17.83
CA THR A 326 0.12 -2.51 18.35
C THR A 326 1.16 -3.45 17.73
N ASP A 327 2.42 -3.05 17.82
CA ASP A 327 3.55 -3.88 17.36
C ASP A 327 3.57 -5.26 18.02
N ALA A 328 3.27 -5.33 19.32
CA ALA A 328 3.22 -6.61 20.04
C ALA A 328 2.12 -7.54 19.51
N GLU A 329 0.91 -7.04 19.34
CA GLU A 329 -0.21 -7.82 18.80
C GLU A 329 0.05 -8.29 17.36
N CYS A 330 0.67 -7.42 16.56
CA CYS A 330 1.09 -7.72 15.21
C CYS A 330 2.11 -8.88 15.18
N MET A 331 3.14 -8.81 16.03
CA MET A 331 4.19 -9.82 16.07
C MET A 331 3.67 -11.18 16.57
N ASP A 332 2.77 -11.19 17.53
CA ASP A 332 2.11 -12.41 17.99
C ASP A 332 1.31 -13.08 16.86
N ALA A 333 0.52 -12.28 16.12
CA ALA A 333 -0.26 -12.79 15.00
C ALA A 333 0.63 -13.30 13.84
N LEU A 334 1.75 -12.61 13.57
CA LEU A 334 2.75 -13.05 12.59
C LEU A 334 3.27 -14.44 12.94
N MET A 335 3.75 -14.61 14.17
CA MET A 335 4.30 -15.88 14.63
C MET A 335 3.25 -17.00 14.64
N GLU A 336 2.01 -16.65 14.93
CA GLU A 336 0.91 -17.61 14.91
C GLU A 336 0.61 -18.12 13.49
N LEU A 337 0.50 -17.22 12.50
CA LEU A 337 0.29 -17.63 11.11
C LEU A 337 1.43 -18.51 10.61
N CYS A 338 2.68 -18.17 10.96
CA CYS A 338 3.84 -18.99 10.61
C CYS A 338 3.71 -20.42 11.13
N ARG A 339 3.31 -20.59 12.39
CA ARG A 339 3.25 -21.90 13.06
C ARG A 339 2.01 -22.72 12.68
N MET A 340 0.91 -22.05 12.37
CA MET A 340 -0.35 -22.71 12.07
C MET A 340 -0.54 -23.00 10.58
N GLU A 341 -0.21 -22.06 9.70
CA GLU A 341 -0.45 -22.19 8.27
C GLU A 341 0.84 -22.34 7.44
N GLY A 342 2.02 -22.25 8.07
CA GLY A 342 3.30 -22.30 7.34
C GLY A 342 3.51 -21.12 6.40
N ILE A 343 2.89 -19.98 6.67
CA ILE A 343 2.97 -18.74 5.87
C ILE A 343 3.71 -17.70 6.69
N ILE A 344 4.78 -17.12 6.14
CA ILE A 344 5.53 -15.99 6.73
C ILE A 344 5.01 -14.69 6.11
N PRO A 345 4.08 -13.98 6.77
CA PRO A 345 3.54 -12.74 6.24
C PRO A 345 4.51 -11.58 6.42
N ALA A 346 4.40 -10.55 5.59
CA ALA A 346 5.00 -9.26 5.89
C ALA A 346 4.41 -8.68 7.19
N ILE A 347 5.21 -7.94 7.94
CA ILE A 347 4.76 -7.29 9.20
C ILE A 347 3.56 -6.39 8.93
N GLU A 348 3.51 -5.72 7.78
CA GLU A 348 2.35 -4.94 7.34
C GLU A 348 1.06 -5.76 7.41
N SER A 349 1.06 -6.93 6.78
CA SER A 349 -0.11 -7.81 6.71
C SER A 349 -0.49 -8.41 8.06
N ALA A 350 0.50 -8.61 8.93
CA ALA A 350 0.29 -9.16 10.27
C ALA A 350 -0.54 -8.22 11.17
N HIS A 351 -0.52 -6.89 10.95
CA HIS A 351 -1.43 -5.97 11.62
C HIS A 351 -2.90 -6.29 11.31
N ALA A 352 -3.22 -6.48 10.02
CA ALA A 352 -4.57 -6.86 9.62
C ALA A 352 -4.96 -8.23 10.21
N LEU A 353 -4.02 -9.19 10.22
CA LEU A 353 -4.25 -10.52 10.78
C LEU A 353 -4.55 -10.48 12.29
N ALA A 354 -3.81 -9.68 13.07
CA ALA A 354 -4.06 -9.51 14.50
C ALA A 354 -5.47 -9.01 14.77
N HIS A 355 -5.95 -8.06 13.96
CA HIS A 355 -7.34 -7.60 14.09
C HIS A 355 -8.35 -8.68 13.70
N VAL A 356 -8.10 -9.44 12.64
CA VAL A 356 -8.94 -10.58 12.23
C VAL A 356 -9.08 -11.60 13.37
N PHE A 357 -8.01 -11.88 14.11
CA PHE A 357 -8.08 -12.78 15.27
C PHE A 357 -8.98 -12.23 16.38
N LYS A 358 -8.89 -10.93 16.68
CA LYS A 358 -9.78 -10.28 17.66
C LYS A 358 -11.25 -10.33 17.21
N MET A 359 -11.52 -9.99 15.94
CA MET A 359 -12.87 -10.04 15.37
C MET A 359 -13.47 -11.45 15.49
N ALA A 360 -12.71 -12.47 15.10
CA ALA A 360 -13.16 -13.86 15.07
C ALA A 360 -13.49 -14.43 16.47
N GLN A 361 -12.82 -13.94 17.51
CA GLN A 361 -13.13 -14.28 18.90
C GLN A 361 -14.35 -13.52 19.45
N GLY A 362 -14.73 -12.41 18.81
CA GLY A 362 -15.83 -11.53 19.20
C GLY A 362 -17.07 -11.67 18.31
N GLU A 363 -17.52 -10.54 17.79
CA GLU A 363 -18.77 -10.43 17.01
C GLU A 363 -18.77 -11.15 15.65
N TYR A 364 -17.58 -11.51 15.14
CA TYR A 364 -17.43 -12.25 13.87
C TYR A 364 -17.25 -13.76 14.07
N LYS A 365 -17.55 -14.30 15.25
CA LYS A 365 -17.57 -15.74 15.48
C LYS A 365 -18.61 -16.41 14.57
N GLY A 366 -18.18 -17.44 13.81
CA GLY A 366 -19.01 -18.13 12.82
C GLY A 366 -19.22 -17.39 11.50
N LYS A 367 -18.67 -16.17 11.36
CA LYS A 367 -18.78 -15.35 10.15
C LYS A 367 -17.67 -15.60 9.14
N LEU A 368 -17.82 -15.06 7.95
CA LEU A 368 -16.90 -15.19 6.82
C LEU A 368 -16.08 -13.90 6.66
N ILE A 369 -14.77 -14.01 6.81
CA ILE A 369 -13.83 -12.89 6.73
C ILE A 369 -12.86 -13.13 5.57
N VAL A 370 -12.67 -12.12 4.74
CA VAL A 370 -11.61 -12.10 3.71
C VAL A 370 -10.59 -11.04 4.07
N MET A 371 -9.33 -11.43 4.18
CA MET A 371 -8.22 -10.55 4.51
C MET A 371 -7.21 -10.46 3.36
N CYS A 372 -6.70 -9.27 3.07
CA CYS A 372 -5.61 -9.07 2.13
C CYS A 372 -4.26 -9.40 2.79
N LEU A 373 -3.64 -10.51 2.39
CA LEU A 373 -2.26 -10.83 2.75
C LEU A 373 -1.33 -10.13 1.74
N SER A 374 -1.04 -8.88 2.00
CA SER A 374 -0.53 -7.90 1.02
C SER A 374 0.92 -8.14 0.58
N GLY A 375 1.70 -8.88 1.38
CA GLY A 375 3.09 -9.19 1.07
C GLY A 375 3.67 -10.29 1.95
N ARG A 376 4.81 -10.86 1.52
CA ARG A 376 5.54 -11.90 2.26
C ARG A 376 6.62 -11.30 3.15
N GLY A 377 6.95 -12.03 4.22
CA GLY A 377 7.83 -11.58 5.30
C GLY A 377 9.31 -11.84 5.11
N ASP A 378 9.77 -12.37 3.97
CA ASP A 378 11.21 -12.64 3.74
C ASP A 378 12.10 -11.41 3.99
N LYS A 379 11.59 -10.22 3.67
CA LYS A 379 12.25 -8.95 3.92
C LYS A 379 12.36 -8.58 5.40
N ASP A 380 11.47 -9.14 6.23
CA ASP A 380 11.28 -8.75 7.63
C ASP A 380 11.92 -9.69 8.63
N VAL A 381 12.46 -10.83 8.16
CA VAL A 381 13.04 -11.88 9.02
C VAL A 381 14.07 -11.33 10.00
N HIS A 382 14.87 -10.33 9.60
CA HIS A 382 15.86 -9.71 10.46
C HIS A 382 15.21 -8.87 11.58
N THR A 383 14.18 -8.10 11.26
CA THR A 383 13.39 -7.31 12.22
C THR A 383 12.66 -8.22 13.20
N VAL A 384 12.03 -9.28 12.68
CA VAL A 384 11.36 -10.31 13.51
C VAL A 384 12.36 -10.96 14.49
N LYS A 385 13.56 -11.33 14.01
CA LYS A 385 14.61 -11.91 14.86
C LYS A 385 15.02 -10.97 15.99
N LYS A 386 15.27 -9.69 15.67
CA LYS A 386 15.61 -8.68 16.69
C LYS A 386 14.52 -8.55 17.74
N TYR A 387 13.25 -8.44 17.30
CA TYR A 387 12.11 -8.34 18.20
C TYR A 387 12.02 -9.55 19.15
N LEU A 388 12.14 -10.78 18.63
CA LEU A 388 12.08 -11.99 19.44
C LEU A 388 13.23 -12.10 20.44
N ASN A 389 14.38 -11.50 20.16
CA ASN A 389 15.52 -11.44 21.07
C ASN A 389 15.41 -10.33 22.12
N GLY A 390 14.37 -9.48 22.08
CA GLY A 390 14.23 -8.32 22.95
C GLY A 390 15.20 -7.17 22.60
N GLU A 391 15.74 -7.15 21.38
CA GLU A 391 16.60 -6.08 20.88
C GLU A 391 15.72 -4.92 20.39
N GLU A 392 16.23 -3.67 20.48
CA GLU A 392 15.51 -2.52 19.91
C GLU A 392 15.37 -2.68 18.39
N THR A 393 14.15 -2.65 17.90
CA THR A 393 13.80 -2.79 16.47
C THR A 393 13.65 -1.46 15.76
N ASN A 394 13.45 -0.37 16.53
CA ASN A 394 13.33 1.00 16.05
C ASN A 394 14.06 1.95 17.02
N LYS A 395 14.92 2.79 16.49
CA LYS A 395 15.44 3.97 17.19
C LYS A 395 14.64 5.21 16.77
#